data_d839f0934558088e05e495aa6d4c1117
#
_entry.id   d839f0934558088e05e495aa6d4c1117
#
_cell.length_a   1.000
_cell.length_b   1.000
_cell.length_c   1.000
_cell.angle_alpha   90.00
_cell.angle_beta   90.00
_cell.angle_gamma   90.00
#
_symmetry.space_group_name_H-M   'P 1'
#
loop_
_entity.id
_entity.type
_entity.pdbx_description
1 polymer ?
#
loop_
_entity_poly.entity_id
_entity_poly.type
_entity_poly.pdbx_seq_one_letter_code
_entity_poly.pdbx_strand_id
1 'polypeptide(L)'
;MKTYSKKTTQNAWAMYDWANSVYSLVITSAIFPIYYEASTKKTILIDGVETISNTVEFLGREFVNTALIGYTGAIGFVIISLLMPMFTGVADYLGRKRFFLRLFSTIGAVSCMGLFFFDANTTSGLFATILFYIMAQIGFWLSIVFYNSYLPEIASPEEHDKLSAKGFSFGYVGSVILLATIL
;
A
#
# COMPACT_ATOMS: atom_id res chain seq x y z
N MET A 1 2.49 -4.70 32.31
CA MET A 1 2.72 -4.01 31.03
C MET A 1 3.92 -3.08 31.20
N LYS A 2 4.92 -3.11 30.30
CA LYS A 2 6.02 -2.11 30.37
C LYS A 2 5.45 -0.73 30.03
N THR A 3 5.55 0.20 30.99
CA THR A 3 5.15 1.59 30.78
C THR A 3 6.31 2.30 30.11
N TYR A 4 6.17 2.67 28.84
CA TYR A 4 7.17 3.44 28.12
C TYR A 4 7.01 4.94 28.41
N SER A 5 8.10 5.71 28.30
CA SER A 5 8.00 7.17 28.43
C SER A 5 7.16 7.75 27.26
N LYS A 6 6.51 8.90 27.51
CA LYS A 6 5.75 9.64 26.47
C LYS A 6 6.60 9.85 25.22
N LYS A 7 7.85 10.31 25.38
CA LYS A 7 8.78 10.56 24.27
C LYS A 7 9.11 9.29 23.47
N THR A 8 9.26 8.15 24.13
CA THR A 8 9.52 6.86 23.48
C THR A 8 8.31 6.44 22.64
N THR A 9 7.10 6.61 23.17
CA THR A 9 5.86 6.28 22.45
C THR A 9 5.66 7.19 21.24
N GLN A 10 5.88 8.50 21.37
CA GLN A 10 5.80 9.45 20.26
C GLN A 10 6.83 9.17 19.17
N ASN A 11 8.06 8.80 19.55
CA ASN A 11 9.10 8.42 18.58
C ASN A 11 8.73 7.14 17.84
N ALA A 12 8.22 6.13 18.53
CA ALA A 12 7.78 4.88 17.92
C ALA A 12 6.59 5.12 16.95
N TRP A 13 5.68 6.02 17.30
CA TRP A 13 4.58 6.43 16.43
C TRP A 13 5.12 7.11 15.17
N ALA A 14 6.02 8.08 15.28
CA ALA A 14 6.61 8.74 14.12
C ALA A 14 7.43 7.78 13.23
N MET A 15 8.10 6.77 13.82
CA MET A 15 8.82 5.73 13.06
C MET A 15 7.90 4.80 12.26
N TYR A 16 6.62 4.70 12.61
CA TYR A 16 5.65 3.96 11.80
C TYR A 16 5.50 4.58 10.41
N ASP A 17 5.50 5.90 10.32
CA ASP A 17 5.41 6.62 9.03
C ASP A 17 6.61 6.33 8.14
N TRP A 18 7.81 6.24 8.72
CA TRP A 18 9.00 5.77 7.99
C TRP A 18 8.77 4.39 7.35
N ALA A 19 8.33 3.41 8.16
CA ALA A 19 8.11 2.05 7.67
C ALA A 19 6.99 1.96 6.63
N ASN A 20 5.94 2.77 6.79
CA ASN A 20 4.76 2.74 5.94
C ASN A 20 4.94 3.51 4.62
N SER A 21 5.88 4.46 4.55
CA SER A 21 6.17 5.27 3.35
C SER A 21 6.67 4.44 2.17
N VAL A 22 7.25 3.26 2.43
CA VAL A 22 7.67 2.29 1.40
C VAL A 22 6.52 1.93 0.47
N TYR A 23 5.31 1.69 1.01
CA TYR A 23 4.16 1.32 0.19
C TYR A 23 3.81 2.43 -0.81
N SER A 24 3.65 3.67 -0.35
CA SER A 24 3.23 4.78 -1.21
C SER A 24 4.25 5.08 -2.30
N LEU A 25 5.54 4.96 -2.01
CA LEU A 25 6.59 5.21 -2.98
C LEU A 25 6.78 4.02 -3.93
N VAL A 26 7.04 2.82 -3.40
CA VAL A 26 7.43 1.65 -4.20
C VAL A 26 6.24 1.04 -4.91
N ILE A 27 5.14 0.81 -4.19
CA ILE A 27 4.00 0.07 -4.73
C ILE A 27 3.05 0.97 -5.52
N THR A 28 2.79 2.19 -5.04
CA THR A 28 1.75 3.01 -5.67
C THR A 28 2.32 3.97 -6.71
N SER A 29 3.50 4.56 -6.50
CA SER A 29 3.91 5.74 -7.28
C SER A 29 5.08 5.50 -8.23
N ALA A 30 6.12 4.74 -7.84
CA ALA A 30 7.37 4.76 -8.59
C ALA A 30 7.78 3.41 -9.19
N ILE A 31 7.87 2.34 -8.40
CA ILE A 31 8.54 1.12 -8.84
C ILE A 31 7.56 0.12 -9.46
N PHE A 32 6.51 -0.27 -8.72
CA PHE A 32 5.62 -1.32 -9.18
C PHE A 32 4.83 -0.94 -10.44
N PRO A 33 4.29 0.27 -10.64
CA PRO A 33 3.61 0.63 -11.87
C PRO A 33 4.51 0.54 -13.12
N ILE A 34 5.77 0.99 -13.01
CA ILE A 34 6.75 0.92 -14.10
C ILE A 34 7.10 -0.53 -14.40
N TYR A 35 7.37 -1.31 -13.36
CA TYR A 35 7.68 -2.73 -13.49
C TYR A 35 6.51 -3.51 -14.11
N TYR A 36 5.28 -3.27 -13.63
CA TYR A 36 4.07 -3.89 -14.16
C TYR A 36 3.87 -3.56 -15.65
N GLU A 37 3.99 -2.28 -16.01
CA GLU A 37 3.84 -1.86 -17.41
C GLU A 37 4.90 -2.51 -18.31
N ALA A 38 6.17 -2.51 -17.89
CA ALA A 38 7.26 -3.12 -18.64
C ALA A 38 7.09 -4.64 -18.80
N SER A 39 6.68 -5.33 -17.73
CA SER A 39 6.52 -6.79 -17.71
C SER A 39 5.28 -7.27 -18.47
N THR A 40 4.29 -6.40 -18.68
CA THR A 40 3.04 -6.75 -19.40
C THR A 40 3.08 -6.37 -20.87
N LYS A 41 4.10 -5.66 -21.35
CA LYS A 41 4.30 -5.40 -22.79
C LYS A 41 4.74 -6.69 -23.50
N LYS A 42 4.13 -6.96 -24.65
CA LYS A 42 4.44 -8.12 -25.49
C LYS A 42 4.78 -7.67 -26.91
N THR A 43 5.83 -8.25 -27.50
CA THR A 43 6.08 -8.08 -28.94
C THR A 43 5.21 -9.06 -29.70
N ILE A 44 4.38 -8.55 -30.60
CA ILE A 44 3.53 -9.34 -31.51
C ILE A 44 3.88 -9.01 -32.97
N LEU A 45 3.71 -9.99 -33.85
CA LEU A 45 3.89 -9.80 -35.28
C LEU A 45 2.53 -9.48 -35.92
N ILE A 46 2.40 -8.29 -36.49
CA ILE A 46 1.24 -7.89 -37.29
C ILE A 46 1.75 -7.66 -38.71
N ASP A 47 1.22 -8.44 -39.67
CA ASP A 47 1.60 -8.39 -41.11
C ASP A 47 3.13 -8.49 -41.34
N GLY A 48 3.84 -9.26 -40.49
CA GLY A 48 5.29 -9.44 -40.57
C GLY A 48 6.11 -8.31 -39.95
N VAL A 49 5.48 -7.32 -39.32
CA VAL A 49 6.12 -6.22 -38.60
C VAL A 49 6.01 -6.46 -37.09
N GLU A 50 7.15 -6.38 -36.39
CA GLU A 50 7.16 -6.43 -34.92
C GLU A 50 6.49 -5.18 -34.35
N THR A 51 5.43 -5.40 -33.57
CA THR A 51 4.65 -4.33 -32.92
C THR A 51 4.57 -4.62 -31.43
N ILE A 52 4.68 -3.59 -30.59
CA ILE A 52 4.53 -3.70 -29.14
C ILE A 52 3.04 -3.63 -28.80
N SER A 53 2.52 -4.71 -28.23
CA SER A 53 1.18 -4.73 -27.63
C SER A 53 1.24 -4.34 -26.17
N ASN A 54 0.37 -3.42 -25.77
CA ASN A 54 0.16 -2.97 -24.39
C ASN A 54 -1.12 -3.60 -23.80
N THR A 55 -1.61 -4.71 -24.36
CA THR A 55 -2.82 -5.38 -23.88
C THR A 55 -2.47 -6.63 -23.06
N VAL A 56 -3.32 -6.90 -22.09
CA VAL A 56 -3.30 -8.10 -21.26
C VAL A 56 -4.67 -8.75 -21.27
N GLU A 57 -4.70 -10.07 -21.35
CA GLU A 57 -5.93 -10.83 -21.20
C GLU A 57 -6.22 -11.07 -19.71
N PHE A 58 -7.40 -10.65 -19.28
CA PHE A 58 -7.87 -10.88 -17.92
C PHE A 58 -9.34 -11.26 -17.92
N LEU A 59 -9.67 -12.41 -17.33
CA LEU A 59 -11.02 -12.99 -17.27
C LEU A 59 -11.68 -13.11 -18.66
N GLY A 60 -10.92 -13.49 -19.69
CA GLY A 60 -11.42 -13.68 -21.06
C GLY A 60 -11.70 -12.38 -21.81
N ARG A 61 -11.17 -11.25 -21.34
CA ARG A 61 -11.25 -9.94 -21.99
C ARG A 61 -9.88 -9.30 -22.12
N GLU A 62 -9.67 -8.58 -23.19
CA GLU A 62 -8.47 -7.77 -23.37
C GLU A 62 -8.62 -6.41 -22.71
N PHE A 63 -7.61 -6.00 -21.98
CA PHE A 63 -7.49 -4.68 -21.36
C PHE A 63 -6.15 -4.05 -21.76
N VAL A 64 -6.14 -2.74 -21.90
CA VAL A 64 -4.86 -2.00 -21.86
C VAL A 64 -4.25 -2.21 -20.46
N ASN A 65 -2.99 -2.59 -20.40
CA ASN A 65 -2.32 -2.99 -19.16
C ASN A 65 -2.40 -1.91 -18.08
N THR A 66 -2.12 -0.65 -18.43
CA THR A 66 -2.21 0.49 -17.49
C THR A 66 -3.64 0.78 -17.03
N ALA A 67 -4.64 0.53 -17.89
CA ALA A 67 -6.05 0.68 -17.51
C ALA A 67 -6.47 -0.42 -16.50
N LEU A 68 -6.01 -1.66 -16.68
CA LEU A 68 -6.34 -2.76 -15.77
C LEU A 68 -5.84 -2.47 -14.35
N ILE A 69 -4.58 -2.03 -14.19
CA ILE A 69 -4.05 -1.70 -12.86
C ILE A 69 -4.75 -0.47 -12.26
N GLY A 70 -5.13 0.51 -13.09
CA GLY A 70 -5.92 1.67 -12.68
C GLY A 70 -7.32 1.27 -12.16
N TYR A 71 -8.02 0.39 -12.87
CA TYR A 71 -9.31 -0.16 -12.41
C TYR A 71 -9.15 -0.97 -11.12
N THR A 72 -8.07 -1.73 -11.00
CA THR A 72 -7.75 -2.48 -9.79
C THR A 72 -7.60 -1.55 -8.59
N GLY A 73 -6.85 -0.45 -8.75
CA GLY A 73 -6.73 0.57 -7.72
C GLY A 73 -8.06 1.22 -7.35
N ALA A 74 -8.89 1.55 -8.35
CA ALA A 74 -10.21 2.14 -8.12
C ALA A 74 -11.14 1.19 -7.34
N ILE A 75 -11.17 -0.10 -7.70
CA ILE A 75 -11.93 -1.13 -6.98
C ILE A 75 -11.43 -1.23 -5.53
N GLY A 76 -10.12 -1.24 -5.33
CA GLY A 76 -9.51 -1.24 -3.99
C GLY A 76 -10.00 -0.07 -3.14
N PHE A 77 -10.04 1.15 -3.68
CA PHE A 77 -10.56 2.32 -2.96
C PHE A 77 -12.05 2.22 -2.64
N VAL A 78 -12.87 1.65 -3.53
CA VAL A 78 -14.30 1.40 -3.23
C VAL A 78 -14.42 0.42 -2.06
N ILE A 79 -13.67 -0.67 -2.06
CA ILE A 79 -13.66 -1.64 -0.96
C ILE A 79 -13.22 -0.97 0.34
N ILE A 80 -12.15 -0.17 0.34
CA ILE A 80 -11.64 0.54 1.51
C ILE A 80 -12.69 1.50 2.06
N SER A 81 -13.38 2.24 1.20
CA SER A 81 -14.41 3.20 1.64
C SER A 81 -15.57 2.53 2.38
N LEU A 82 -15.89 1.28 2.03
CA LEU A 82 -16.91 0.48 2.72
C LEU A 82 -16.37 -0.16 4.01
N LEU A 83 -15.15 -0.66 3.98
CA LEU A 83 -14.54 -1.36 5.12
C LEU A 83 -14.12 -0.40 6.24
N MET A 84 -13.67 0.81 5.90
CA MET A 84 -13.12 1.77 6.86
C MET A 84 -14.10 2.11 8.00
N PRO A 85 -15.35 2.54 7.76
CA PRO A 85 -16.28 2.84 8.84
C PRO A 85 -16.66 1.59 9.65
N MET A 86 -16.73 0.43 9.01
CA MET A 86 -17.06 -0.81 9.69
C MET A 86 -15.95 -1.22 10.68
N PHE A 87 -14.69 -1.22 10.25
CA PHE A 87 -13.58 -1.62 11.13
C PHE A 87 -13.24 -0.59 12.20
N THR A 88 -13.41 0.72 11.92
CA THR A 88 -13.24 1.76 12.95
C THR A 88 -14.30 1.61 14.05
N GLY A 89 -15.56 1.42 13.69
CA GLY A 89 -16.63 1.20 14.66
C GLY A 89 -16.41 -0.05 15.52
N VAL A 90 -16.00 -1.16 14.91
CA VAL A 90 -15.69 -2.40 15.64
C VAL A 90 -14.48 -2.22 16.56
N ALA A 91 -13.43 -1.54 16.10
CA ALA A 91 -12.22 -1.31 16.87
C ALA A 91 -12.46 -0.41 18.10
N ASP A 92 -13.29 0.62 17.94
CA ASP A 92 -13.68 1.52 19.02
C ASP A 92 -14.57 0.79 20.04
N TYR A 93 -15.55 0.01 19.59
CA TYR A 93 -16.40 -0.80 20.46
C TYR A 93 -15.60 -1.81 21.29
N LEU A 94 -14.65 -2.50 20.67
CA LEU A 94 -13.81 -3.51 21.33
C LEU A 94 -12.64 -2.91 22.14
N GLY A 95 -12.30 -1.63 21.96
CA GLY A 95 -11.12 -1.00 22.54
C GLY A 95 -9.81 -1.63 22.08
N ARG A 96 -9.77 -2.25 20.89
CA ARG A 96 -8.63 -3.06 20.39
C ARG A 96 -7.94 -2.45 19.18
N LYS A 97 -7.79 -1.13 19.11
CA LYS A 97 -7.12 -0.42 18.00
C LYS A 97 -5.75 -1.02 17.64
N ARG A 98 -4.95 -1.41 18.66
CA ARG A 98 -3.62 -2.01 18.45
C ARG A 98 -3.66 -3.34 17.69
N PHE A 99 -4.67 -4.14 17.92
CA PHE A 99 -4.87 -5.39 17.18
C PHE A 99 -5.14 -5.10 15.71
N PHE A 100 -6.06 -4.19 15.40
CA PHE A 100 -6.40 -3.82 14.02
C PHE A 100 -5.23 -3.16 13.28
N LEU A 101 -4.49 -2.27 13.94
CA LEU A 101 -3.27 -1.70 13.38
C LEU A 101 -2.28 -2.79 12.95
N ARG A 102 -2.00 -3.75 13.83
CA ARG A 102 -1.08 -4.85 13.52
C ARG A 102 -1.63 -5.76 12.42
N LEU A 103 -2.91 -6.09 12.48
CA LEU A 103 -3.59 -6.93 11.48
C LEU A 103 -3.44 -6.34 10.09
N PHE A 104 -3.85 -5.09 9.89
CA PHE A 104 -3.80 -4.45 8.58
C PHE A 104 -2.39 -4.16 8.11
N SER A 105 -1.47 -3.76 9.00
CA SER A 105 -0.05 -3.63 8.65
C SER A 105 0.55 -4.95 8.19
N THR A 106 0.20 -6.06 8.85
CA THR A 106 0.69 -7.40 8.46
C THR A 106 0.09 -7.83 7.11
N ILE A 107 -1.22 -7.64 6.91
CA ILE A 107 -1.88 -7.92 5.63
C ILE A 107 -1.21 -7.13 4.51
N GLY A 108 -0.99 -5.83 4.71
CA GLY A 108 -0.32 -4.98 3.74
C GLY A 108 1.10 -5.47 3.41
N ALA A 109 1.91 -5.76 4.43
CA ALA A 109 3.28 -6.21 4.26
C ALA A 109 3.37 -7.58 3.54
N VAL A 110 2.55 -8.55 3.94
CA VAL A 110 2.49 -9.88 3.30
C VAL A 110 2.04 -9.75 1.85
N SER A 111 1.07 -8.90 1.57
CA SER A 111 0.58 -8.67 0.21
C SER A 111 1.64 -7.99 -0.66
N CYS A 112 2.40 -7.03 -0.13
CA CYS A 112 3.55 -6.44 -0.84
C CYS A 112 4.63 -7.48 -1.16
N MET A 113 4.91 -8.41 -0.22
CA MET A 113 5.82 -9.53 -0.50
C MET A 113 5.25 -10.46 -1.58
N GLY A 114 3.92 -10.66 -1.61
CA GLY A 114 3.24 -11.45 -2.63
C GLY A 114 3.40 -10.86 -4.04
N LEU A 115 3.50 -9.55 -4.19
CA LEU A 115 3.75 -8.88 -5.47
C LEU A 115 5.13 -9.23 -6.08
N PHE A 116 6.07 -9.71 -5.27
CA PHE A 116 7.36 -10.21 -5.77
C PHE A 116 7.20 -11.41 -6.73
N PHE A 117 6.16 -12.21 -6.55
CA PHE A 117 5.85 -13.37 -7.39
C PHE A 117 5.01 -13.02 -8.62
N PHE A 118 5.01 -11.74 -9.02
CA PHE A 118 4.29 -11.30 -10.21
C PHE A 118 4.77 -12.03 -11.47
N ASP A 119 3.84 -12.65 -12.18
CA ASP A 119 4.05 -13.26 -13.49
C ASP A 119 3.00 -12.75 -14.48
N ALA A 120 3.44 -11.95 -15.45
CA ALA A 120 2.58 -11.39 -16.49
C ALA A 120 2.19 -12.40 -17.56
N ASN A 121 2.88 -13.57 -17.65
CA ASN A 121 2.72 -14.51 -18.73
C ASN A 121 1.58 -15.50 -18.50
N THR A 122 1.11 -15.60 -17.26
CA THR A 122 0.04 -16.51 -16.87
C THR A 122 -1.18 -15.75 -16.37
N THR A 123 -2.38 -16.20 -16.74
CA THR A 123 -3.64 -15.63 -16.22
C THR A 123 -3.72 -15.76 -14.70
N SER A 124 -3.23 -16.85 -14.13
CA SER A 124 -3.17 -17.07 -12.68
C SER A 124 -2.20 -16.11 -11.99
N GLY A 125 -1.04 -15.81 -12.60
CA GLY A 125 -0.07 -14.84 -12.08
C GLY A 125 -0.64 -13.43 -12.08
N LEU A 126 -1.31 -13.02 -13.16
CA LEU A 126 -1.97 -11.71 -13.26
C LEU A 126 -3.12 -11.59 -12.23
N PHE A 127 -3.92 -12.64 -12.06
CA PHE A 127 -4.99 -12.67 -11.05
C PHE A 127 -4.43 -12.55 -9.63
N ALA A 128 -3.37 -13.30 -9.30
CA ALA A 128 -2.70 -13.20 -8.01
C ALA A 128 -2.14 -11.80 -7.75
N THR A 129 -1.55 -11.17 -8.78
CA THR A 129 -1.05 -9.80 -8.70
C THR A 129 -2.14 -8.79 -8.37
N ILE A 130 -3.27 -8.86 -9.07
CA ILE A 130 -4.43 -7.99 -8.82
C ILE A 130 -4.93 -8.18 -7.38
N LEU A 131 -5.03 -9.42 -6.92
CA LEU A 131 -5.45 -9.73 -5.56
C LEU A 131 -4.47 -9.15 -4.53
N PHE A 132 -3.16 -9.39 -4.68
CA PHE A 132 -2.16 -8.85 -3.77
C PHE A 132 -2.10 -7.32 -3.80
N TYR A 133 -2.28 -6.71 -4.96
CA TYR A 133 -2.32 -5.25 -5.08
C TYR A 133 -3.50 -4.64 -4.29
N ILE A 134 -4.71 -5.20 -4.44
CA ILE A 134 -5.90 -4.77 -3.67
C ILE A 134 -5.68 -5.00 -2.17
N MET A 135 -5.17 -6.17 -1.77
CA MET A 135 -4.94 -6.49 -0.36
C MET A 135 -3.86 -5.61 0.28
N ALA A 136 -2.79 -5.28 -0.48
CA ALA A 136 -1.76 -4.34 -0.04
C ALA A 136 -2.36 -2.94 0.19
N GLN A 137 -3.23 -2.48 -0.72
CA GLN A 137 -3.91 -1.21 -0.62
C GLN A 137 -4.86 -1.14 0.59
N ILE A 138 -5.66 -2.20 0.80
CA ILE A 138 -6.53 -2.33 1.97
C ILE A 138 -5.71 -2.30 3.26
N GLY A 139 -4.65 -3.10 3.34
CA GLY A 139 -3.75 -3.16 4.49
C GLY A 139 -3.12 -1.80 4.82
N PHE A 140 -2.61 -1.11 3.81
CA PHE A 140 -2.01 0.22 3.95
C PHE A 140 -3.02 1.24 4.49
N TRP A 141 -4.13 1.45 3.80
CA TRP A 141 -5.08 2.51 4.14
C TRP A 141 -5.79 2.27 5.46
N LEU A 142 -6.22 1.04 5.76
CA LEU A 142 -6.83 0.74 7.05
C LEU A 142 -5.82 0.82 8.20
N SER A 143 -4.56 0.46 7.99
CA SER A 143 -3.53 0.63 9.03
C SER A 143 -3.28 2.10 9.37
N ILE A 144 -3.28 3.01 8.37
CA ILE A 144 -3.14 4.46 8.57
C ILE A 144 -4.26 5.02 9.43
N VAL A 145 -5.51 4.56 9.24
CA VAL A 145 -6.63 5.02 10.05
C VAL A 145 -6.39 4.72 11.53
N PHE A 146 -5.99 3.50 11.86
CA PHE A 146 -5.68 3.13 13.24
C PHE A 146 -4.41 3.81 13.77
N TYR A 147 -3.41 4.00 12.95
CA TYR A 147 -2.21 4.77 13.27
C TYR A 147 -2.57 6.21 13.68
N ASN A 148 -3.36 6.90 12.86
CA ASN A 148 -3.78 8.28 13.13
C ASN A 148 -4.67 8.38 14.39
N SER A 149 -5.47 7.36 14.69
CA SER A 149 -6.32 7.34 15.88
C SER A 149 -5.57 7.32 17.21
N TYR A 150 -4.25 7.04 17.19
CA TYR A 150 -3.40 7.12 18.39
C TYR A 150 -2.91 8.53 18.70
N LEU A 151 -2.88 9.44 17.74
CA LEU A 151 -2.33 10.78 17.95
C LEU A 151 -2.93 11.50 19.16
N PRO A 152 -4.27 11.54 19.35
CA PRO A 152 -4.87 12.16 20.54
C PRO A 152 -4.57 11.44 21.87
N GLU A 153 -4.18 10.16 21.80
CA GLU A 153 -3.88 9.37 23.00
C GLU A 153 -2.43 9.56 23.49
N ILE A 154 -1.53 9.98 22.58
CA ILE A 154 -0.07 10.06 22.87
C ILE A 154 0.48 11.48 22.92
N ALA A 155 -0.31 12.46 22.48
CA ALA A 155 0.07 13.88 22.42
C ALA A 155 -1.07 14.78 22.89
N SER A 156 -0.73 15.94 23.49
CA SER A 156 -1.73 16.98 23.74
C SER A 156 -2.09 17.71 22.45
N PRO A 157 -3.25 18.40 22.37
CA PRO A 157 -3.66 19.10 21.17
C PRO A 157 -2.59 20.06 20.62
N GLU A 158 -1.84 20.72 21.49
CA GLU A 158 -0.78 21.67 21.13
C GLU A 158 0.45 20.97 20.51
N GLU A 159 0.60 19.67 20.75
CA GLU A 159 1.71 18.87 20.24
C GLU A 159 1.36 18.13 18.93
N HIS A 160 0.07 18.08 18.52
CA HIS A 160 -0.38 17.28 17.39
C HIS A 160 0.33 17.66 16.09
N ASP A 161 0.39 18.94 15.75
CA ASP A 161 1.02 19.42 14.53
C ASP A 161 2.51 19.08 14.49
N LYS A 162 3.19 19.29 15.62
CA LYS A 162 4.63 19.01 15.74
C LYS A 162 4.93 17.52 15.61
N LEU A 163 4.10 16.68 16.20
CA LEU A 163 4.28 15.22 16.15
C LEU A 163 3.93 14.67 14.76
N SER A 164 2.88 15.17 14.15
CA SER A 164 2.50 14.83 12.77
C SER A 164 3.58 15.25 11.77
N ALA A 165 4.09 16.49 11.87
CA ALA A 165 5.19 16.95 11.05
C ALA A 165 6.44 16.10 11.18
N LYS A 166 6.73 15.60 12.40
CA LYS A 166 7.83 14.66 12.65
C LYS A 166 7.60 13.32 11.94
N GLY A 167 6.40 12.76 12.01
CA GLY A 167 6.03 11.52 11.31
C GLY A 167 6.23 11.67 9.80
N PHE A 168 5.64 12.70 9.20
CA PHE A 168 5.80 13.00 7.77
C PHE A 168 7.27 13.19 7.37
N SER A 169 8.06 13.90 8.18
CA SER A 169 9.49 14.08 7.91
C SER A 169 10.23 12.74 7.86
N PHE A 170 9.92 11.84 8.78
CA PHE A 170 10.49 10.49 8.77
C PHE A 170 10.04 9.70 7.55
N GLY A 171 8.77 9.77 7.16
CA GLY A 171 8.25 9.15 5.95
C GLY A 171 8.97 9.63 4.69
N TYR A 172 9.15 10.96 4.54
CA TYR A 172 9.88 11.53 3.40
C TYR A 172 11.35 11.09 3.38
N VAL A 173 12.06 11.15 4.51
CA VAL A 173 13.46 10.71 4.60
C VAL A 173 13.57 9.21 4.27
N GLY A 174 12.67 8.39 4.80
CA GLY A 174 12.62 6.95 4.50
C GLY A 174 12.40 6.69 3.00
N SER A 175 11.47 7.42 2.39
CA SER A 175 11.18 7.32 0.96
C SER A 175 12.39 7.72 0.09
N VAL A 176 13.08 8.82 0.43
CA VAL A 176 14.26 9.29 -0.32
C VAL A 176 15.41 8.29 -0.21
N ILE A 177 15.69 7.78 0.99
CA ILE A 177 16.75 6.77 1.20
C ILE A 177 16.42 5.50 0.39
N LEU A 178 15.18 5.03 0.44
CA LEU A 178 14.77 3.85 -0.30
C LEU A 178 14.92 4.06 -1.80
N LEU A 179 14.46 5.19 -2.33
CA LEU A 179 14.57 5.50 -3.75
C LEU A 179 16.03 5.56 -4.20
N ALA A 180 16.91 6.21 -3.41
CA ALA A 180 18.33 6.30 -3.70
C ALA A 180 19.07 4.97 -3.62
N THR A 181 18.51 3.95 -2.96
CA THR A 181 19.09 2.60 -2.87
C THR A 181 18.60 1.64 -3.96
N ILE A 182 17.48 1.96 -4.61
CA ILE A 182 16.85 1.12 -5.64
C ILE A 182 17.25 1.58 -7.06
N LEU A 183 17.49 2.88 -7.24
CA LEU A 183 17.96 3.48 -8.49
C LEU A 183 19.48 3.37 -8.64
#